data_62367a9399a7308a92370745f6a58141
#
_entry.id   62367a9399a7308a92370745f6a58141
#
_cell.length_a   1.000
_cell.length_b   1.000
_cell.length_c   1.000
_cell.angle_alpha   90.00
_cell.angle_beta   90.00
_cell.angle_gamma   90.00
#
_symmetry.space_group_name_H-M   'P 1'
#
loop_
_entity.id
_entity.type
_entity.pdbx_description
1 polymer ?
#
loop_
_entity_poly.entity_id
_entity_poly.type
_entity_poly.pdbx_seq_one_letter_code
_entity_poly.pdbx_strand_id
1 'polypeptide(L)'
;MADEKGVTSEYEREPVPEHAWLGLKSYVGQFAGEHVAGTELMIGPLFLAAGVSAFDFFAGLFVGNLLAVLSWTLFTAPIATRVRLTLYYHLEKICGRRLVVLYNIVNGVMFTVQAGAMITVSATVLGVFFKFRMPELSDTLPTGFGWVVAVLATGVLFSVVAAKGYRVVAAFANLVAPLMVVMFVVFGVIGFRKMGVTGLDNFWEIASTRIWTGGEPQPGQVKFTFWHVMFFSWFCNMVWHIGMADLSLFRFARKSWYALSSAAGMYLGHFMAWIAASTLYAVQLQADPTNTAVLPGPLAYNACGALGLLVVVIAGWTTANPTLYRAGLAFQALVPEASRAKVTLITGLAASVTAIFPVVIMKLMGFVAMWGMILMPMGAVIFADYWLLPRFGMRRFIAEHVRLPMNWAAGTAWLASVVFSVGLLMAFGADKIFFVSFPSWFVAVLVYVALSRSLQRSYPPDINA
;
A
#
# COMPACT_ATOMS: atom_id res chain seq x y z
N MET A 1 7.89 31.22 11.58
CA MET A 1 8.65 31.20 12.82
C MET A 1 9.22 29.80 12.94
N ALA A 2 10.52 29.63 12.90
CA ALA A 2 11.17 28.37 13.20
C ALA A 2 11.16 28.24 14.72
N ASP A 3 10.54 27.20 15.22
CA ASP A 3 10.61 26.84 16.64
C ASP A 3 12.07 26.54 16.99
N GLU A 4 12.56 26.96 18.14
CA GLU A 4 13.96 26.90 18.57
C GLU A 4 14.60 25.49 18.58
N LYS A 5 13.88 24.47 18.15
CA LYS A 5 14.35 23.07 18.04
C LYS A 5 14.58 22.57 16.61
N GLY A 6 14.56 23.42 15.60
CA GLY A 6 14.89 23.04 14.20
C GLY A 6 13.92 22.03 13.55
N VAL A 7 12.74 21.80 14.13
CA VAL A 7 11.68 20.96 13.57
C VAL A 7 10.76 21.86 12.75
N THR A 8 10.87 21.80 11.43
CA THR A 8 9.90 22.46 10.55
C THR A 8 8.55 21.76 10.76
N SER A 9 7.59 22.47 11.36
CA SER A 9 6.19 22.03 11.46
C SER A 9 5.65 21.78 10.03
N GLU A 10 5.09 20.59 9.80
CA GLU A 10 4.43 20.25 8.53
C GLU A 10 2.91 20.46 8.60
N TYR A 11 2.43 21.38 9.42
CA TYR A 11 1.00 21.64 9.63
C TYR A 11 0.24 20.38 10.10
N GLU A 12 0.78 19.63 11.05
CA GLU A 12 0.27 18.32 11.45
C GLU A 12 -1.12 18.37 12.09
N ARG A 13 -1.40 19.46 12.82
CA ARG A 13 -2.65 19.67 13.58
C ARG A 13 -3.45 20.90 13.17
N GLU A 14 -3.06 21.53 12.08
CA GLU A 14 -3.70 22.72 11.55
C GLU A 14 -3.92 22.59 10.04
N PRO A 15 -4.90 23.33 9.47
CA PRO A 15 -5.11 23.34 8.03
C PRO A 15 -3.89 23.91 7.29
N VAL A 16 -3.49 23.27 6.19
CA VAL A 16 -2.40 23.72 5.35
C VAL A 16 -2.74 25.06 4.70
N PRO A 17 -1.95 26.14 4.95
CA PRO A 17 -2.20 27.47 4.40
C PRO A 17 -1.91 27.53 2.90
N GLU A 18 -2.47 28.51 2.20
CA GLU A 18 -2.41 28.63 0.74
C GLU A 18 -0.99 28.72 0.17
N HIS A 19 -0.08 29.38 0.88
CA HIS A 19 1.31 29.52 0.44
C HIS A 19 2.09 28.18 0.41
N ALA A 20 1.59 27.15 1.12
CA ALA A 20 2.17 25.81 1.15
C ALA A 20 1.51 24.85 0.14
N TRP A 21 0.52 25.29 -0.65
CA TRP A 21 -0.15 24.42 -1.61
C TRP A 21 0.74 24.06 -2.80
N LEU A 22 0.70 22.79 -3.17
CA LEU A 22 1.50 22.20 -4.23
C LEU A 22 0.74 22.13 -5.57
N GLY A 23 1.50 22.19 -6.66
CA GLY A 23 1.00 22.03 -8.02
C GLY A 23 0.91 20.57 -8.49
N LEU A 24 0.27 20.34 -9.64
CA LEU A 24 0.07 19.00 -10.23
C LEU A 24 1.37 18.20 -10.41
N LYS A 25 2.46 18.85 -10.84
CA LYS A 25 3.75 18.18 -11.08
C LYS A 25 4.28 17.42 -9.87
N SER A 26 4.06 17.94 -8.66
CA SER A 26 4.47 17.28 -7.41
C SER A 26 3.77 15.94 -7.22
N TYR A 27 2.50 15.85 -7.57
CA TYR A 27 1.71 14.61 -7.42
C TYR A 27 2.03 13.57 -8.49
N VAL A 28 2.23 13.99 -9.74
CA VAL A 28 2.66 13.07 -10.82
C VAL A 28 3.96 12.36 -10.44
N GLY A 29 4.97 13.13 -10.01
CA GLY A 29 6.26 12.56 -9.60
C GLY A 29 6.16 11.66 -8.38
N GLN A 30 5.35 12.04 -7.40
CA GLN A 30 5.16 11.26 -6.19
C GLN A 30 4.47 9.92 -6.48
N PHE A 31 3.34 9.92 -7.17
CA PHE A 31 2.63 8.68 -7.48
C PHE A 31 3.47 7.75 -8.37
N ALA A 32 4.14 8.28 -9.41
CA ALA A 32 5.05 7.47 -10.21
C ALA A 32 6.17 6.85 -9.36
N GLY A 33 6.78 7.64 -8.46
CA GLY A 33 7.87 7.17 -7.60
C GLY A 33 7.46 6.16 -6.54
N GLU A 34 6.26 6.27 -5.97
CA GLU A 34 5.77 5.36 -4.93
C GLU A 34 5.33 4.00 -5.49
N HIS A 35 4.89 3.93 -6.75
CA HIS A 35 4.28 2.72 -7.32
C HIS A 35 5.19 2.01 -8.34
N VAL A 36 6.35 2.56 -8.70
CA VAL A 36 7.40 1.82 -9.41
C VAL A 36 8.35 1.22 -8.37
N ALA A 37 7.81 0.28 -7.61
CA ALA A 37 8.34 -0.17 -6.33
C ALA A 37 8.99 -1.56 -6.40
N GLY A 38 9.76 -1.92 -5.38
CA GLY A 38 10.35 -3.26 -5.29
C GLY A 38 9.33 -4.36 -5.09
N THR A 39 8.21 -4.07 -4.44
CA THR A 39 7.10 -5.00 -4.25
C THR A 39 6.43 -5.41 -5.56
N GLU A 40 6.50 -4.57 -6.59
CA GLU A 40 5.92 -4.85 -7.91
C GLU A 40 6.64 -6.02 -8.59
N LEU A 41 7.96 -6.17 -8.34
CA LEU A 41 8.74 -7.32 -8.80
C LEU A 41 8.30 -8.65 -8.16
N MET A 42 7.60 -8.58 -7.03
CA MET A 42 7.03 -9.76 -6.35
C MET A 42 5.57 -10.01 -6.74
N ILE A 43 4.76 -8.95 -6.82
CA ILE A 43 3.33 -9.04 -7.09
C ILE A 43 3.07 -9.55 -8.52
N GLY A 44 3.82 -9.07 -9.52
CA GLY A 44 3.69 -9.54 -10.90
C GLY A 44 3.80 -11.07 -11.03
N PRO A 45 4.88 -11.71 -10.56
CA PRO A 45 5.02 -13.16 -10.52
C PRO A 45 3.88 -13.88 -9.79
N LEU A 46 3.35 -13.33 -8.70
CA LEU A 46 2.25 -13.95 -7.95
C LEU A 46 0.95 -14.05 -8.76
N PHE A 47 0.67 -13.10 -9.66
CA PHE A 47 -0.46 -13.24 -10.58
C PHE A 47 -0.28 -14.45 -11.52
N LEU A 48 0.92 -14.63 -12.07
CA LEU A 48 1.20 -15.77 -12.93
C LEU A 48 1.14 -17.09 -12.14
N ALA A 49 1.72 -17.13 -10.93
CA ALA A 49 1.64 -18.27 -10.04
C ALA A 49 0.20 -18.63 -9.65
N ALA A 50 -0.71 -17.67 -9.63
CA ALA A 50 -2.15 -17.86 -9.43
C ALA A 50 -2.87 -18.37 -10.70
N GLY A 51 -2.17 -18.67 -11.80
CA GLY A 51 -2.72 -19.26 -13.02
C GLY A 51 -3.70 -18.37 -13.77
N VAL A 52 -3.50 -17.05 -13.79
CA VAL A 52 -4.40 -16.09 -14.45
C VAL A 52 -4.34 -16.23 -15.98
N SER A 53 -5.46 -16.01 -16.67
CA SER A 53 -5.48 -15.89 -18.13
C SER A 53 -5.04 -14.49 -18.59
N ALA A 54 -4.53 -14.37 -19.84
CA ALA A 54 -4.12 -13.08 -20.40
C ALA A 54 -5.26 -12.05 -20.36
N PHE A 55 -6.47 -12.44 -20.77
CA PHE A 55 -7.62 -11.54 -20.73
C PHE A 55 -7.95 -11.09 -19.31
N ASP A 56 -8.05 -12.02 -18.36
CA ASP A 56 -8.35 -11.71 -16.97
C ASP A 56 -7.30 -10.79 -16.36
N PHE A 57 -6.03 -11.02 -16.71
CA PHE A 57 -4.92 -10.22 -16.22
C PHE A 57 -4.96 -8.79 -16.74
N PHE A 58 -4.94 -8.59 -18.06
CA PHE A 58 -4.91 -7.25 -18.64
C PHE A 58 -6.19 -6.46 -18.37
N ALA A 59 -7.37 -7.07 -18.54
CA ALA A 59 -8.64 -6.40 -18.30
C ALA A 59 -8.83 -6.10 -16.80
N GLY A 60 -8.50 -7.05 -15.92
CA GLY A 60 -8.58 -6.87 -14.48
C GLY A 60 -7.64 -5.76 -13.98
N LEU A 61 -6.39 -5.74 -14.45
CA LEU A 61 -5.44 -4.66 -14.12
C LEU A 61 -5.95 -3.30 -14.61
N PHE A 62 -6.41 -3.24 -15.85
CA PHE A 62 -6.89 -1.97 -16.43
C PHE A 62 -8.07 -1.39 -15.63
N VAL A 63 -9.08 -2.20 -15.38
CA VAL A 63 -10.29 -1.77 -14.67
C VAL A 63 -10.00 -1.49 -13.21
N GLY A 64 -9.25 -2.35 -12.52
CA GLY A 64 -8.93 -2.18 -11.10
C GLY A 64 -8.12 -0.91 -10.85
N ASN A 65 -7.10 -0.64 -11.66
CA ASN A 65 -6.31 0.59 -11.57
C ASN A 65 -7.14 1.85 -11.88
N LEU A 66 -8.06 1.78 -12.85
CA LEU A 66 -8.99 2.88 -13.12
C LEU A 66 -9.89 3.18 -11.92
N LEU A 67 -10.46 2.14 -11.30
CA LEU A 67 -11.28 2.29 -10.09
C LEU A 67 -10.48 2.88 -8.92
N ALA A 68 -9.20 2.54 -8.78
CA ALA A 68 -8.33 3.15 -7.77
C ALA A 68 -8.14 4.65 -8.02
N VAL A 69 -7.82 5.06 -9.26
CA VAL A 69 -7.69 6.48 -9.65
C VAL A 69 -8.99 7.25 -9.38
N LEU A 70 -10.13 6.67 -9.75
CA LEU A 70 -11.44 7.27 -9.49
C LEU A 70 -11.72 7.37 -7.98
N SER A 71 -11.30 6.39 -7.19
CA SER A 71 -11.48 6.42 -5.74
C SER A 71 -10.71 7.58 -5.10
N TRP A 72 -9.44 7.83 -5.46
CA TRP A 72 -8.72 9.03 -5.01
C TRP A 72 -9.42 10.31 -5.42
N THR A 73 -9.88 10.36 -6.68
CA THR A 73 -10.45 11.58 -7.28
C THR A 73 -11.82 11.92 -6.70
N LEU A 74 -12.66 10.93 -6.42
CA LEU A 74 -14.04 11.13 -6.01
C LEU A 74 -14.24 11.10 -4.48
N PHE A 75 -13.41 10.35 -3.76
CA PHE A 75 -13.59 10.18 -2.31
C PHE A 75 -12.56 10.99 -1.50
N THR A 76 -11.27 10.76 -1.70
CA THR A 76 -10.21 11.30 -0.83
C THR A 76 -9.91 12.76 -1.10
N ALA A 77 -9.59 13.10 -2.34
CA ALA A 77 -9.09 14.44 -2.68
C ALA A 77 -10.13 15.56 -2.48
N PRO A 78 -11.45 15.37 -2.74
CA PRO A 78 -12.45 16.39 -2.45
C PRO A 78 -12.56 16.74 -0.97
N ILE A 79 -12.40 15.79 -0.06
CA ILE A 79 -12.37 16.02 1.38
C ILE A 79 -11.05 16.69 1.77
N ALA A 80 -9.92 16.11 1.33
CA ALA A 80 -8.58 16.59 1.66
C ALA A 80 -8.37 18.07 1.30
N THR A 81 -8.76 18.47 0.09
CA THR A 81 -8.57 19.83 -0.40
C THR A 81 -9.50 20.87 0.24
N ARG A 82 -10.57 20.43 0.89
CA ARG A 82 -11.48 21.32 1.62
C ARG A 82 -11.11 21.44 3.09
N VAL A 83 -10.78 20.32 3.73
CA VAL A 83 -10.50 20.27 5.17
C VAL A 83 -9.05 20.62 5.49
N ARG A 84 -8.10 20.26 4.61
CA ARG A 84 -6.67 20.59 4.72
C ARG A 84 -5.94 19.96 5.91
N LEU A 85 -6.50 18.94 6.55
CA LEU A 85 -5.94 18.28 7.73
C LEU A 85 -5.24 16.96 7.38
N THR A 86 -4.32 16.52 8.25
CA THR A 86 -3.82 15.15 8.22
C THR A 86 -4.93 14.14 8.49
N LEU A 87 -4.78 12.90 8.03
CA LEU A 87 -5.69 11.81 8.36
C LEU A 87 -5.91 11.72 9.88
N TYR A 88 -4.83 11.70 10.66
CA TYR A 88 -4.86 11.48 12.10
C TYR A 88 -5.63 12.58 12.84
N TYR A 89 -5.38 13.84 12.47
CA TYR A 89 -6.07 14.95 13.09
C TYR A 89 -7.54 15.07 12.63
N HIS A 90 -7.81 14.71 11.37
CA HIS A 90 -9.18 14.59 10.88
C HIS A 90 -9.94 13.51 11.65
N LEU A 91 -9.35 12.32 11.83
CA LEU A 91 -9.93 11.24 12.63
C LEU A 91 -10.11 11.64 14.10
N GLU A 92 -9.18 12.39 14.70
CA GLU A 92 -9.30 12.84 16.09
C GLU A 92 -10.55 13.70 16.29
N LYS A 93 -10.89 14.58 15.33
CA LYS A 93 -12.11 15.40 15.34
C LYS A 93 -13.40 14.59 15.26
N ILE A 94 -13.37 13.44 14.56
CA ILE A 94 -14.53 12.54 14.40
C ILE A 94 -14.60 11.53 15.54
N CYS A 95 -13.48 10.91 15.86
CA CYS A 95 -13.39 9.67 16.65
C CYS A 95 -12.99 9.90 18.11
N GLY A 96 -12.36 11.05 18.39
CA GLY A 96 -11.71 11.31 19.68
C GLY A 96 -10.35 10.61 19.82
N ARG A 97 -9.53 11.11 20.72
CA ARG A 97 -8.11 10.72 20.85
C ARG A 97 -7.90 9.23 21.12
N ARG A 98 -8.75 8.61 21.96
CA ARG A 98 -8.56 7.18 22.35
C ARG A 98 -8.71 6.25 21.16
N LEU A 99 -9.71 6.49 20.28
CA LEU A 99 -9.91 5.65 19.10
C LEU A 99 -8.81 5.86 18.07
N VAL A 100 -8.30 7.09 17.93
CA VAL A 100 -7.17 7.39 17.03
C VAL A 100 -5.87 6.73 17.52
N VAL A 101 -5.65 6.64 18.82
CA VAL A 101 -4.51 5.88 19.38
C VAL A 101 -4.56 4.42 18.94
N LEU A 102 -5.74 3.77 19.07
CA LEU A 102 -5.92 2.40 18.61
C LEU A 102 -5.67 2.27 17.08
N TYR A 103 -6.23 3.19 16.29
CA TYR A 103 -5.99 3.24 14.85
C TYR A 103 -4.49 3.35 14.52
N ASN A 104 -3.75 4.22 15.21
CA ASN A 104 -2.33 4.44 14.98
C ASN A 104 -1.49 3.20 15.35
N ILE A 105 -1.84 2.49 16.42
CA ILE A 105 -1.18 1.22 16.78
C ILE A 105 -1.35 0.21 15.65
N VAL A 106 -2.58 -0.02 15.21
CA VAL A 106 -2.87 -0.98 14.12
C VAL A 106 -2.16 -0.57 12.85
N ASN A 107 -2.27 0.69 12.45
CA ASN A 107 -1.65 1.20 11.23
C ASN A 107 -0.11 1.15 11.30
N GLY A 108 0.48 1.50 12.44
CA GLY A 108 1.93 1.43 12.67
C GLY A 108 2.46 -0.01 12.56
N VAL A 109 1.75 -0.98 13.15
CA VAL A 109 2.09 -2.42 13.02
C VAL A 109 2.02 -2.85 11.56
N MET A 110 0.95 -2.50 10.85
CA MET A 110 0.78 -2.87 9.44
C MET A 110 1.87 -2.26 8.55
N PHE A 111 2.23 -0.99 8.75
CA PHE A 111 3.36 -0.37 8.06
C PHE A 111 4.70 -1.05 8.39
N THR A 112 4.89 -1.50 9.63
CA THR A 112 6.11 -2.20 10.04
C THR A 112 6.25 -3.53 9.30
N VAL A 113 5.16 -4.30 9.19
CA VAL A 113 5.14 -5.56 8.44
C VAL A 113 5.36 -5.32 6.94
N GLN A 114 4.71 -4.31 6.37
CA GLN A 114 4.89 -3.94 4.96
C GLN A 114 6.34 -3.52 4.67
N ALA A 115 6.96 -2.75 5.55
CA ALA A 115 8.37 -2.38 5.42
C ALA A 115 9.28 -3.61 5.49
N GLY A 116 8.93 -4.61 6.30
CA GLY A 116 9.59 -5.90 6.33
C GLY A 116 9.57 -6.60 4.98
N ALA A 117 8.43 -6.66 4.31
CA ALA A 117 8.33 -7.21 2.95
C ALA A 117 9.23 -6.48 1.96
N MET A 118 9.32 -5.15 2.03
CA MET A 118 10.18 -4.34 1.15
C MET A 118 11.67 -4.54 1.43
N ILE A 119 12.07 -4.69 2.70
CA ILE A 119 13.43 -5.06 3.10
C ILE A 119 13.80 -6.42 2.49
N THR A 120 12.90 -7.39 2.57
CA THR A 120 13.07 -8.73 2.00
C THR A 120 13.39 -8.67 0.51
N VAL A 121 12.70 -7.82 -0.27
CA VAL A 121 12.95 -7.65 -1.71
C VAL A 121 14.43 -7.36 -1.98
N SER A 122 15.00 -6.35 -1.31
CA SER A 122 16.42 -5.99 -1.51
C SER A 122 17.37 -7.05 -0.95
N ALA A 123 17.02 -7.73 0.12
CA ALA A 123 17.84 -8.81 0.70
C ALA A 123 18.00 -10.00 -0.24
N THR A 124 17.05 -10.24 -1.18
CA THR A 124 17.16 -11.32 -2.18
C THR A 124 18.36 -11.17 -3.10
N VAL A 125 18.88 -9.95 -3.28
CA VAL A 125 20.07 -9.67 -4.06
C VAL A 125 21.32 -10.31 -3.44
N LEU A 126 21.42 -10.26 -2.11
CA LEU A 126 22.55 -10.86 -1.40
C LEU A 126 22.60 -12.39 -1.57
N GLY A 127 21.45 -13.04 -1.73
CA GLY A 127 21.37 -14.47 -2.02
C GLY A 127 21.98 -14.87 -3.36
N VAL A 128 21.91 -13.98 -4.37
CA VAL A 128 22.55 -14.21 -5.68
C VAL A 128 24.07 -14.18 -5.56
N PHE A 129 24.63 -13.25 -4.77
CA PHE A 129 26.08 -13.14 -4.56
C PHE A 129 26.64 -14.21 -3.63
N PHE A 130 26.01 -14.42 -2.48
CA PHE A 130 26.52 -15.29 -1.42
C PHE A 130 26.01 -16.74 -1.50
N LYS A 131 25.11 -17.04 -2.46
CA LYS A 131 24.61 -18.39 -2.79
C LYS A 131 24.05 -19.17 -1.58
N PHE A 132 23.45 -18.48 -0.61
CA PHE A 132 22.72 -19.14 0.47
C PHE A 132 21.32 -19.56 0.00
N ARG A 133 20.70 -20.50 0.71
CA ARG A 133 19.32 -20.93 0.42
C ARG A 133 18.36 -19.76 0.60
N MET A 134 17.71 -19.37 -0.49
CA MET A 134 16.64 -18.37 -0.50
C MET A 134 15.28 -19.03 -0.26
N PRO A 135 14.30 -18.26 0.24
CA PRO A 135 12.95 -18.76 0.49
C PRO A 135 12.21 -19.13 -0.80
N GLU A 136 11.34 -20.13 -0.71
CA GLU A 136 10.36 -20.53 -1.71
C GLU A 136 8.94 -20.07 -1.33
N LEU A 137 7.97 -20.18 -2.26
CA LEU A 137 6.57 -19.78 -2.04
C LEU A 137 5.90 -20.44 -0.82
N SER A 138 6.32 -21.66 -0.48
CA SER A 138 5.80 -22.42 0.65
C SER A 138 6.48 -22.12 1.97
N ASP A 139 7.67 -21.48 1.94
CA ASP A 139 8.44 -21.23 3.16
C ASP A 139 7.76 -20.13 4.00
N THR A 140 7.53 -20.44 5.26
CA THR A 140 6.96 -19.50 6.26
C THR A 140 8.01 -19.08 7.29
N LEU A 141 9.01 -19.92 7.53
CA LEU A 141 10.08 -19.73 8.50
C LEU A 141 11.41 -19.42 7.82
N PRO A 142 12.37 -18.81 8.53
CA PRO A 142 13.70 -18.50 7.99
C PRO A 142 14.40 -19.73 7.41
N THR A 143 14.98 -19.60 6.22
CA THR A 143 15.58 -20.72 5.48
C THR A 143 17.01 -21.05 5.90
N GLY A 144 17.64 -20.19 6.72
CA GLY A 144 18.99 -20.43 7.24
C GLY A 144 19.69 -19.14 7.68
N PHE A 145 20.89 -19.31 8.24
CA PHE A 145 21.69 -18.21 8.80
C PHE A 145 22.01 -17.13 7.76
N GLY A 146 22.39 -17.50 6.54
CA GLY A 146 22.71 -16.56 5.46
C GLY A 146 21.54 -15.64 5.12
N TRP A 147 20.32 -16.20 5.07
CA TRP A 147 19.10 -15.43 4.86
C TRP A 147 18.86 -14.42 5.98
N VAL A 148 18.94 -14.86 7.24
CA VAL A 148 18.73 -13.98 8.42
C VAL A 148 19.72 -12.81 8.42
N VAL A 149 21.01 -13.09 8.18
CA VAL A 149 22.05 -12.05 8.15
C VAL A 149 21.81 -11.05 7.00
N ALA A 150 21.47 -11.55 5.79
CA ALA A 150 21.18 -10.70 4.64
C ALA A 150 20.02 -9.73 4.89
N VAL A 151 18.93 -10.25 5.48
CA VAL A 151 17.73 -9.45 5.78
C VAL A 151 18.02 -8.42 6.88
N LEU A 152 18.70 -8.83 7.97
CA LEU A 152 19.03 -7.91 9.06
C LEU A 152 19.99 -6.81 8.61
N ALA A 153 21.02 -7.14 7.83
CA ALA A 153 21.97 -6.15 7.31
C ALA A 153 21.26 -5.12 6.42
N THR A 154 20.40 -5.58 5.50
CA THR A 154 19.61 -4.71 4.63
C THR A 154 18.66 -3.83 5.46
N GLY A 155 17.95 -4.43 6.43
CA GLY A 155 16.97 -3.74 7.25
C GLY A 155 17.60 -2.69 8.16
N VAL A 156 18.75 -2.97 8.77
CA VAL A 156 19.50 -1.98 9.58
C VAL A 156 19.92 -0.80 8.71
N LEU A 157 20.47 -1.06 7.51
CA LEU A 157 20.86 0.01 6.56
C LEU A 157 19.67 0.91 6.24
N PHE A 158 18.53 0.33 5.87
CA PHE A 158 17.33 1.08 5.52
C PHE A 158 16.77 1.86 6.72
N SER A 159 16.80 1.25 7.91
CA SER A 159 16.34 1.89 9.15
C SER A 159 17.13 3.14 9.49
N VAL A 160 18.46 3.08 9.36
CA VAL A 160 19.36 4.23 9.60
C VAL A 160 19.07 5.35 8.60
N VAL A 161 18.84 5.02 7.32
CA VAL A 161 18.51 6.03 6.30
C VAL A 161 17.14 6.64 6.53
N ALA A 162 16.11 5.83 6.84
CA ALA A 162 14.78 6.34 7.16
C ALA A 162 14.79 7.28 8.39
N ALA A 163 15.59 6.97 9.39
CA ALA A 163 15.74 7.79 10.59
C ALA A 163 16.33 9.19 10.32
N LYS A 164 17.07 9.38 9.21
CA LYS A 164 17.59 10.70 8.79
C LYS A 164 16.47 11.66 8.33
N GLY A 165 15.31 11.15 8.01
CA GLY A 165 14.09 11.92 7.76
C GLY A 165 13.67 12.04 6.32
N TYR A 166 12.46 12.58 6.14
CA TYR A 166 11.76 12.60 4.86
C TYR A 166 12.53 13.28 3.73
N ARG A 167 13.27 14.37 3.98
CA ARG A 167 14.05 15.07 2.93
C ARG A 167 15.05 14.16 2.25
N VAL A 168 15.77 13.32 3.01
CA VAL A 168 16.75 12.38 2.45
C VAL A 168 16.05 11.29 1.66
N VAL A 169 14.96 10.75 2.21
CA VAL A 169 14.14 9.72 1.56
C VAL A 169 13.54 10.23 0.25
N ALA A 170 12.93 11.42 0.26
CA ALA A 170 12.31 12.02 -0.91
C ALA A 170 13.33 12.41 -2.00
N ALA A 171 14.47 12.97 -1.61
CA ALA A 171 15.50 13.35 -2.57
C ALA A 171 16.04 12.11 -3.33
N PHE A 172 16.28 11.01 -2.62
CA PHE A 172 16.69 9.76 -3.23
C PHE A 172 15.60 9.18 -4.15
N ALA A 173 14.36 9.12 -3.70
CA ALA A 173 13.24 8.61 -4.48
C ALA A 173 13.06 9.41 -5.79
N ASN A 174 13.08 10.74 -5.72
CA ASN A 174 12.93 11.60 -6.90
C ASN A 174 14.06 11.41 -7.92
N LEU A 175 15.29 11.15 -7.46
CA LEU A 175 16.43 10.89 -8.35
C LEU A 175 16.27 9.58 -9.10
N VAL A 176 15.81 8.51 -8.42
CA VAL A 176 15.82 7.16 -8.98
C VAL A 176 14.50 6.73 -9.63
N ALA A 177 13.38 7.39 -9.34
CA ALA A 177 12.06 7.02 -9.90
C ALA A 177 12.05 6.99 -11.44
N PRO A 178 12.61 7.98 -12.19
CA PRO A 178 12.66 7.89 -13.63
C PRO A 178 13.47 6.68 -14.14
N LEU A 179 14.59 6.38 -13.47
CA LEU A 179 15.40 5.21 -13.78
C LEU A 179 14.61 3.92 -13.59
N MET A 180 13.84 3.83 -12.52
CA MET A 180 13.01 2.66 -12.22
C MET A 180 11.96 2.43 -13.30
N VAL A 181 11.26 3.49 -13.76
CA VAL A 181 10.30 3.39 -14.87
C VAL A 181 10.98 2.81 -16.12
N VAL A 182 12.13 3.36 -16.50
CA VAL A 182 12.90 2.87 -17.67
C VAL A 182 13.28 1.41 -17.48
N MET A 183 13.76 1.02 -16.32
CA MET A 183 14.18 -0.35 -16.06
C MET A 183 13.03 -1.36 -16.07
N PHE A 184 11.85 -1.01 -15.58
CA PHE A 184 10.68 -1.89 -15.70
C PHE A 184 10.23 -2.05 -17.16
N VAL A 185 10.31 -1.00 -17.97
CA VAL A 185 10.12 -1.11 -19.43
C VAL A 185 11.15 -2.06 -20.05
N VAL A 186 12.41 -1.93 -19.68
CA VAL A 186 13.49 -2.83 -20.15
C VAL A 186 13.21 -4.27 -19.73
N PHE A 187 12.81 -4.51 -18.49
CA PHE A 187 12.44 -5.85 -18.01
C PHE A 187 11.28 -6.45 -18.83
N GLY A 188 10.24 -5.65 -19.09
CA GLY A 188 9.12 -6.09 -19.93
C GLY A 188 9.56 -6.44 -21.34
N VAL A 189 10.35 -5.58 -22.01
CA VAL A 189 10.86 -5.80 -23.35
C VAL A 189 11.73 -7.06 -23.41
N ILE A 190 12.66 -7.23 -22.48
CA ILE A 190 13.52 -8.43 -22.41
C ILE A 190 12.67 -9.68 -22.20
N GLY A 191 11.75 -9.65 -21.26
CA GLY A 191 10.87 -10.77 -20.97
C GLY A 191 10.03 -11.17 -22.17
N PHE A 192 9.35 -10.21 -22.82
CA PHE A 192 8.56 -10.48 -24.02
C PHE A 192 9.40 -11.02 -25.19
N ARG A 193 10.59 -10.45 -25.41
CA ARG A 193 11.51 -10.97 -26.46
C ARG A 193 11.94 -12.42 -26.19
N LYS A 194 12.30 -12.73 -24.95
CA LYS A 194 12.67 -14.11 -24.55
C LYS A 194 11.50 -15.09 -24.68
N MET A 195 10.25 -14.62 -24.49
CA MET A 195 9.05 -15.44 -24.70
C MET A 195 8.66 -15.61 -26.17
N GLY A 196 9.31 -14.86 -27.10
CA GLY A 196 9.07 -14.95 -28.55
C GLY A 196 8.19 -13.86 -29.14
N VAL A 197 7.92 -12.77 -28.40
CA VAL A 197 7.20 -11.61 -28.94
C VAL A 197 8.13 -10.84 -29.88
N THR A 198 7.75 -10.73 -31.14
CA THR A 198 8.47 -9.99 -32.18
C THR A 198 7.86 -8.63 -32.49
N GLY A 199 6.55 -8.48 -32.32
CA GLY A 199 5.79 -7.26 -32.57
C GLY A 199 4.37 -7.35 -31.97
N LEU A 200 3.55 -6.36 -32.30
CA LEU A 200 2.13 -6.33 -31.87
C LEU A 200 1.29 -7.43 -32.54
N ASP A 201 1.69 -7.88 -33.70
CA ASP A 201 1.05 -8.92 -34.51
C ASP A 201 0.99 -10.26 -33.81
N ASN A 202 2.05 -10.64 -33.09
CA ASN A 202 2.08 -11.90 -32.34
C ASN A 202 2.01 -11.72 -30.81
N PHE A 203 1.87 -10.49 -30.33
CA PHE A 203 1.86 -10.21 -28.89
C PHE A 203 0.76 -10.97 -28.16
N TRP A 204 -0.48 -10.87 -28.65
CA TRP A 204 -1.62 -11.46 -27.96
C TRP A 204 -1.62 -12.98 -28.00
N GLU A 205 -1.17 -13.57 -29.09
CA GLU A 205 -0.98 -15.00 -29.19
C GLU A 205 0.00 -15.50 -28.12
N ILE A 206 1.20 -14.91 -28.07
CA ILE A 206 2.22 -15.28 -27.09
C ILE A 206 1.74 -15.04 -25.66
N ALA A 207 1.11 -13.90 -25.41
CA ALA A 207 0.58 -13.55 -24.11
C ALA A 207 -0.42 -14.59 -23.59
N SER A 208 -1.33 -15.07 -24.45
CA SER A 208 -2.41 -15.99 -24.08
C SER A 208 -2.00 -17.48 -24.10
N THR A 209 -1.03 -17.85 -24.94
CA THR A 209 -0.65 -19.25 -25.10
C THR A 209 0.63 -19.65 -24.38
N ARG A 210 1.50 -18.69 -24.02
CA ARG A 210 2.82 -18.97 -23.42
C ARG A 210 3.06 -18.29 -22.09
N ILE A 211 2.44 -17.12 -21.83
CA ILE A 211 2.70 -16.36 -20.61
C ILE A 211 1.52 -16.54 -19.64
N TRP A 212 0.39 -15.91 -19.90
CA TRP A 212 -0.81 -15.97 -19.05
C TRP A 212 -1.83 -16.93 -19.63
N THR A 213 -1.52 -18.20 -19.53
CA THR A 213 -2.28 -19.29 -20.23
C THR A 213 -3.62 -19.60 -19.58
N GLY A 214 -3.88 -19.11 -18.38
CA GLY A 214 -5.07 -19.52 -17.64
C GLY A 214 -5.00 -20.94 -17.08
N GLY A 215 -3.79 -21.53 -16.94
CA GLY A 215 -3.54 -22.86 -16.41
C GLY A 215 -3.83 -23.02 -14.90
N GLU A 216 -3.50 -24.17 -14.35
CA GLU A 216 -3.64 -24.43 -12.91
C GLU A 216 -2.70 -23.54 -12.09
N PRO A 217 -3.13 -23.09 -10.92
CA PRO A 217 -2.28 -22.30 -10.04
C PRO A 217 -1.14 -23.16 -9.47
N GLN A 218 -0.04 -22.52 -9.12
CA GLN A 218 1.05 -23.16 -8.38
C GLN A 218 0.56 -23.69 -7.01
N PRO A 219 1.17 -24.75 -6.48
CA PRO A 219 0.78 -25.31 -5.19
C PRO A 219 0.66 -24.26 -4.08
N GLY A 220 -0.46 -24.27 -3.37
CA GLY A 220 -0.76 -23.32 -2.28
C GLY A 220 -1.22 -21.93 -2.75
N GLN A 221 -1.43 -21.72 -4.06
CA GLN A 221 -2.03 -20.51 -4.61
C GLN A 221 -3.50 -20.73 -4.95
N VAL A 222 -4.28 -19.65 -4.88
CA VAL A 222 -5.68 -19.63 -5.33
C VAL A 222 -5.72 -19.27 -6.80
N LYS A 223 -6.59 -19.91 -7.56
CA LYS A 223 -6.83 -19.58 -8.98
C LYS A 223 -7.38 -18.18 -9.10
N PHE A 224 -6.68 -17.32 -9.84
CA PHE A 224 -7.15 -15.97 -10.12
C PHE A 224 -7.96 -15.91 -11.42
N THR A 225 -9.04 -15.12 -11.35
CA THR A 225 -9.91 -14.73 -12.44
C THR A 225 -9.86 -13.21 -12.60
N PHE A 226 -10.55 -12.68 -13.60
CA PHE A 226 -10.75 -11.23 -13.79
C PHE A 226 -11.10 -10.52 -12.47
N TRP A 227 -12.03 -11.07 -11.69
CA TRP A 227 -12.48 -10.46 -10.44
C TRP A 227 -11.37 -10.38 -9.38
N HIS A 228 -10.55 -11.40 -9.24
CA HIS A 228 -9.42 -11.38 -8.31
C HIS A 228 -8.41 -10.30 -8.70
N VAL A 229 -8.06 -10.23 -9.99
CA VAL A 229 -7.12 -9.24 -10.52
C VAL A 229 -7.69 -7.83 -10.36
N MET A 230 -8.94 -7.61 -10.75
CA MET A 230 -9.60 -6.31 -10.67
C MET A 230 -9.72 -5.83 -9.22
N PHE A 231 -10.22 -6.66 -8.31
CA PHE A 231 -10.37 -6.27 -6.91
C PHE A 231 -9.02 -6.08 -6.22
N PHE A 232 -8.03 -6.94 -6.50
CA PHE A 232 -6.69 -6.73 -5.97
C PHE A 232 -6.08 -5.42 -6.48
N SER A 233 -6.11 -5.16 -7.78
CA SER A 233 -5.57 -3.93 -8.38
C SER A 233 -6.27 -2.68 -7.86
N TRP A 234 -7.58 -2.76 -7.62
CA TRP A 234 -8.33 -1.67 -7.00
C TRP A 234 -7.94 -1.49 -5.55
N PHE A 235 -7.86 -2.57 -4.78
CA PHE A 235 -7.76 -2.54 -3.33
C PHE A 235 -6.36 -2.72 -2.76
N CYS A 236 -5.33 -2.98 -3.56
CA CYS A 236 -3.95 -3.03 -3.04
C CYS A 236 -3.54 -1.72 -2.34
N ASN A 237 -4.08 -0.60 -2.79
CA ASN A 237 -3.90 0.72 -2.19
C ASN A 237 -5.15 1.25 -1.47
N MET A 238 -6.10 0.36 -1.08
CA MET A 238 -7.38 0.82 -0.53
C MET A 238 -7.24 1.65 0.75
N VAL A 239 -6.23 1.41 1.55
CA VAL A 239 -5.95 2.21 2.76
C VAL A 239 -5.70 3.67 2.40
N TRP A 240 -5.04 3.95 1.26
CA TRP A 240 -4.70 5.30 0.83
C TRP A 240 -5.90 6.05 0.23
N HIS A 241 -6.65 5.40 -0.68
CA HIS A 241 -7.76 6.08 -1.35
C HIS A 241 -9.11 5.94 -0.61
N ILE A 242 -9.68 4.74 -0.49
CA ILE A 242 -10.99 4.55 0.18
C ILE A 242 -10.85 4.61 1.71
N GLY A 243 -9.73 4.13 2.26
CA GLY A 243 -9.35 4.29 3.67
C GLY A 243 -8.89 5.69 4.04
N MET A 244 -8.69 6.55 3.02
CA MET A 244 -8.40 7.98 3.12
C MET A 244 -7.08 8.36 3.80
N ALA A 245 -6.07 7.48 3.83
CA ALA A 245 -4.76 7.85 4.38
C ALA A 245 -4.13 9.03 3.60
N ASP A 246 -4.40 9.12 2.29
CA ASP A 246 -3.92 10.20 1.44
C ASP A 246 -4.66 11.54 1.62
N LEU A 247 -5.56 11.66 2.62
CA LEU A 247 -5.93 12.98 3.15
C LEU A 247 -4.68 13.76 3.53
N SER A 248 -3.72 13.07 4.17
CA SER A 248 -2.43 13.66 4.58
C SER A 248 -1.59 14.14 3.40
N LEU A 249 -1.77 13.57 2.21
CA LEU A 249 -1.10 13.97 0.99
C LEU A 249 -1.84 15.09 0.27
N PHE A 250 -3.10 14.87 -0.08
CA PHE A 250 -3.89 15.81 -0.87
C PHE A 250 -4.30 17.08 -0.13
N ARG A 251 -4.07 17.17 1.19
CA ARG A 251 -4.26 18.43 1.94
C ARG A 251 -3.40 19.58 1.41
N PHE A 252 -2.30 19.29 0.73
CA PHE A 252 -1.44 20.26 0.05
C PHE A 252 -1.86 20.56 -1.40
N ALA A 253 -2.77 19.80 -1.99
CA ALA A 253 -3.14 19.99 -3.39
C ALA A 253 -3.96 21.27 -3.61
N ARG A 254 -3.59 22.10 -4.59
CA ARG A 254 -4.37 23.31 -4.94
C ARG A 254 -5.78 22.96 -5.42
N LYS A 255 -5.96 21.83 -6.11
CA LYS A 255 -7.24 21.41 -6.69
C LYS A 255 -7.45 19.91 -6.46
N SER A 256 -8.70 19.51 -6.18
CA SER A 256 -9.04 18.11 -5.95
C SER A 256 -8.78 17.21 -7.16
N TRP A 257 -8.99 17.70 -8.38
CA TRP A 257 -8.75 16.92 -9.59
C TRP A 257 -7.27 16.53 -9.81
N TYR A 258 -6.33 17.13 -9.05
CA TYR A 258 -4.92 16.67 -9.07
C TYR A 258 -4.77 15.21 -8.66
N ALA A 259 -5.77 14.62 -8.02
CA ALA A 259 -5.80 13.19 -7.72
C ALA A 259 -5.80 12.30 -8.98
N LEU A 260 -6.19 12.82 -10.16
CA LEU A 260 -6.02 12.09 -11.42
C LEU A 260 -4.54 11.76 -11.72
N SER A 261 -3.58 12.48 -11.09
CA SER A 261 -2.16 12.14 -11.19
C SER A 261 -1.80 10.76 -10.61
N SER A 262 -2.68 10.18 -9.76
CA SER A 262 -2.53 8.79 -9.31
C SER A 262 -2.51 7.79 -10.46
N ALA A 263 -3.04 8.16 -11.64
CA ALA A 263 -2.91 7.37 -12.86
C ALA A 263 -1.43 7.11 -13.24
N ALA A 264 -0.51 8.04 -12.91
CA ALA A 264 0.92 7.80 -13.12
C ALA A 264 1.41 6.61 -12.28
N GLY A 265 0.98 6.50 -11.02
CA GLY A 265 1.29 5.35 -10.18
C GLY A 265 0.60 4.07 -10.65
N MET A 266 -0.70 4.15 -10.91
CA MET A 266 -1.50 2.97 -11.24
C MET A 266 -1.13 2.36 -12.60
N TYR A 267 -0.77 3.16 -13.60
CA TYR A 267 -0.48 2.64 -14.94
C TYR A 267 1.02 2.52 -15.24
N LEU A 268 1.87 3.47 -14.84
CA LEU A 268 3.33 3.33 -14.98
C LEU A 268 3.92 2.46 -13.87
N GLY A 269 3.36 2.49 -12.67
CA GLY A 269 3.75 1.62 -11.58
C GLY A 269 3.12 0.24 -11.71
N HIS A 270 1.91 0.07 -11.19
CA HIS A 270 1.28 -1.25 -11.08
C HIS A 270 1.08 -1.94 -12.42
N PHE A 271 0.36 -1.33 -13.36
CA PHE A 271 0.02 -2.00 -14.62
C PHE A 271 1.29 -2.43 -15.38
N MET A 272 2.19 -1.49 -15.65
CA MET A 272 3.41 -1.77 -16.39
C MET A 272 4.36 -2.69 -15.62
N ALA A 273 4.59 -2.42 -14.33
CA ALA A 273 5.57 -3.17 -13.55
C ALA A 273 5.13 -4.60 -13.27
N TRP A 274 3.84 -4.84 -13.01
CA TRP A 274 3.32 -6.19 -12.78
C TRP A 274 3.35 -7.03 -14.05
N ILE A 275 3.07 -6.44 -15.23
CA ILE A 275 3.24 -7.10 -16.52
C ILE A 275 4.71 -7.48 -16.73
N ALA A 276 5.63 -6.53 -16.56
CA ALA A 276 7.05 -6.75 -16.74
C ALA A 276 7.57 -7.86 -15.81
N ALA A 277 7.31 -7.77 -14.51
CA ALA A 277 7.76 -8.74 -13.53
C ALA A 277 7.15 -10.15 -13.75
N SER A 278 5.86 -10.21 -14.10
CA SER A 278 5.17 -11.44 -14.44
C SER A 278 5.80 -12.12 -15.67
N THR A 279 6.19 -11.34 -16.68
CA THR A 279 6.85 -11.85 -17.89
C THR A 279 8.24 -12.43 -17.58
N LEU A 280 9.01 -11.80 -16.66
CA LEU A 280 10.29 -12.37 -16.20
C LEU A 280 10.10 -13.72 -15.52
N TYR A 281 9.05 -13.87 -14.73
CA TYR A 281 8.73 -15.15 -14.09
C TYR A 281 8.30 -16.20 -15.11
N ALA A 282 7.56 -15.83 -16.16
CA ALA A 282 7.26 -16.74 -17.28
C ALA A 282 8.52 -17.24 -17.97
N VAL A 283 9.50 -16.36 -18.21
CA VAL A 283 10.82 -16.77 -18.76
C VAL A 283 11.54 -17.77 -17.86
N GLN A 284 11.50 -17.58 -16.54
CA GLN A 284 12.09 -18.52 -15.58
C GLN A 284 11.40 -19.90 -15.67
N LEU A 285 10.07 -19.92 -15.64
CA LEU A 285 9.31 -21.19 -15.74
C LEU A 285 9.48 -21.88 -17.10
N GLN A 286 9.68 -21.13 -18.18
CA GLN A 286 9.98 -21.69 -19.50
C GLN A 286 11.36 -22.35 -19.52
N ALA A 287 12.35 -21.78 -18.85
CA ALA A 287 13.71 -22.31 -18.76
C ALA A 287 13.80 -23.51 -17.80
N ASP A 288 13.09 -23.47 -16.69
CA ASP A 288 13.01 -24.52 -15.67
C ASP A 288 11.62 -24.50 -15.01
N PRO A 289 10.70 -25.37 -15.43
CA PRO A 289 9.36 -25.48 -14.87
C PRO A 289 9.31 -25.82 -13.38
N THR A 290 10.38 -26.38 -12.83
CA THR A 290 10.49 -26.74 -11.41
C THR A 290 10.91 -25.56 -10.53
N ASN A 291 11.48 -24.51 -11.12
CA ASN A 291 11.89 -23.30 -10.42
C ASN A 291 10.70 -22.34 -10.24
N THR A 292 9.88 -22.60 -9.24
CA THR A 292 8.71 -21.81 -8.91
C THR A 292 9.01 -20.61 -7.99
N ALA A 293 10.28 -20.30 -7.71
CA ALA A 293 10.70 -19.20 -6.87
C ALA A 293 10.33 -17.83 -7.52
N VAL A 294 9.61 -17.00 -6.79
CA VAL A 294 9.12 -15.70 -7.27
C VAL A 294 10.00 -14.52 -6.80
N LEU A 295 11.22 -14.79 -6.39
CA LEU A 295 12.09 -13.81 -5.74
C LEU A 295 12.67 -12.78 -6.72
N PRO A 296 12.58 -11.48 -6.42
CA PRO A 296 13.00 -10.40 -7.30
C PRO A 296 14.48 -10.43 -7.70
N GLY A 297 15.38 -10.74 -6.76
CA GLY A 297 16.82 -10.78 -7.03
C GLY A 297 17.20 -11.75 -8.18
N PRO A 298 16.89 -13.05 -8.07
CA PRO A 298 17.13 -14.01 -9.14
C PRO A 298 16.43 -13.67 -10.46
N LEU A 299 15.16 -13.28 -10.41
CA LEU A 299 14.39 -12.90 -11.61
C LEU A 299 15.05 -11.75 -12.38
N ALA A 300 15.43 -10.69 -11.68
CA ALA A 300 16.08 -9.53 -12.28
C ALA A 300 17.51 -9.85 -12.76
N TYR A 301 18.25 -10.69 -12.02
CA TYR A 301 19.57 -11.13 -12.44
C TYR A 301 19.53 -11.96 -13.74
N ASN A 302 18.61 -12.88 -13.85
CA ASN A 302 18.42 -13.71 -15.05
C ASN A 302 17.98 -12.88 -16.27
N ALA A 303 17.31 -11.73 -16.03
CA ALA A 303 16.93 -10.81 -17.10
C ALA A 303 18.07 -9.89 -17.55
N CYS A 304 18.74 -9.21 -16.61
CA CYS A 304 19.64 -8.09 -16.85
C CYS A 304 20.99 -8.18 -16.13
N GLY A 305 21.35 -9.34 -15.56
CA GLY A 305 22.62 -9.53 -14.82
C GLY A 305 22.75 -8.59 -13.63
N ALA A 306 23.96 -8.06 -13.42
CA ALA A 306 24.26 -7.15 -12.31
C ALA A 306 23.40 -5.87 -12.29
N LEU A 307 23.00 -5.35 -13.46
CA LEU A 307 22.11 -4.19 -13.54
C LEU A 307 20.74 -4.51 -12.95
N GLY A 308 20.21 -5.71 -13.19
CA GLY A 308 18.96 -6.16 -12.58
C GLY A 308 19.04 -6.18 -11.06
N LEU A 309 20.14 -6.65 -10.50
CA LEU A 309 20.35 -6.65 -9.04
C LEU A 309 20.39 -5.23 -8.46
N LEU A 310 21.07 -4.31 -9.13
CA LEU A 310 21.08 -2.89 -8.71
C LEU A 310 19.67 -2.32 -8.67
N VAL A 311 18.86 -2.62 -9.69
CA VAL A 311 17.45 -2.18 -9.75
C VAL A 311 16.66 -2.73 -8.58
N VAL A 312 16.80 -4.00 -8.22
CA VAL A 312 16.09 -4.62 -7.08
C VAL A 312 16.47 -3.96 -5.75
N VAL A 313 17.76 -3.66 -5.54
CA VAL A 313 18.20 -2.94 -4.32
C VAL A 313 17.56 -1.55 -4.26
N ILE A 314 17.63 -0.80 -5.35
CA ILE A 314 17.06 0.55 -5.42
C ILE A 314 15.54 0.51 -5.23
N ALA A 315 14.86 -0.42 -5.87
CA ALA A 315 13.41 -0.58 -5.82
C ALA A 315 12.91 -0.88 -4.40
N GLY A 316 13.55 -1.81 -3.70
CA GLY A 316 13.23 -2.09 -2.31
C GLY A 316 13.56 -0.90 -1.38
N TRP A 317 14.66 -0.21 -1.64
CA TRP A 317 15.06 0.96 -0.86
C TRP A 317 14.07 2.12 -0.99
N THR A 318 13.67 2.47 -2.21
CA THR A 318 12.76 3.61 -2.47
C THR A 318 11.40 3.45 -1.83
N THR A 319 10.97 2.23 -1.57
CA THR A 319 9.68 1.91 -0.93
C THR A 319 9.77 1.58 0.56
N ALA A 320 10.83 0.90 0.99
CA ALA A 320 11.02 0.59 2.41
C ALA A 320 11.18 1.87 3.26
N ASN A 321 11.94 2.85 2.79
CA ASN A 321 12.22 4.06 3.55
C ASN A 321 10.99 4.93 3.83
N PRO A 322 10.13 5.29 2.85
CA PRO A 322 8.88 6.00 3.12
C PRO A 322 7.95 5.21 4.03
N THR A 323 7.90 3.90 3.87
CA THR A 323 7.06 3.02 4.69
C THR A 323 7.53 2.99 6.14
N LEU A 324 8.83 2.85 6.39
CA LEU A 324 9.44 2.97 7.72
C LEU A 324 9.21 4.34 8.35
N TYR A 325 9.31 5.40 7.56
CA TYR A 325 9.04 6.75 8.02
C TYR A 325 7.57 6.90 8.46
N ARG A 326 6.61 6.41 7.67
CA ARG A 326 5.17 6.42 8.01
C ARG A 326 4.88 5.59 9.28
N ALA A 327 5.49 4.40 9.40
CA ALA A 327 5.40 3.57 10.60
C ALA A 327 5.93 4.31 11.83
N GLY A 328 7.10 4.94 11.70
CA GLY A 328 7.71 5.75 12.75
C GLY A 328 6.81 6.91 13.18
N LEU A 329 6.16 7.61 12.26
CA LEU A 329 5.21 8.69 12.58
C LEU A 329 3.96 8.17 13.31
N ALA A 330 3.42 7.02 12.90
CA ALA A 330 2.26 6.41 13.55
C ALA A 330 2.56 6.07 15.02
N PHE A 331 3.74 5.50 15.30
CA PHE A 331 4.15 5.20 16.67
C PHE A 331 4.60 6.44 17.46
N GLN A 332 5.25 7.42 16.81
CA GLN A 332 5.61 8.66 17.46
C GLN A 332 4.39 9.44 17.97
N ALA A 333 3.27 9.38 17.26
CA ALA A 333 2.01 9.99 17.72
C ALA A 333 1.52 9.43 19.07
N LEU A 334 1.98 8.22 19.47
CA LEU A 334 1.69 7.59 20.76
C LEU A 334 2.65 8.05 21.86
N VAL A 335 3.88 8.40 21.49
CA VAL A 335 4.96 8.83 22.41
C VAL A 335 5.56 10.17 21.94
N PRO A 336 4.82 11.27 22.06
CA PRO A 336 5.19 12.58 21.49
C PRO A 336 6.53 13.12 22.00
N GLU A 337 6.95 12.70 23.20
CA GLU A 337 8.21 13.13 23.83
C GLU A 337 9.44 12.43 23.22
N ALA A 338 9.28 11.30 22.56
CA ALA A 338 10.38 10.60 21.90
C ALA A 338 10.77 11.29 20.59
N SER A 339 12.06 11.36 20.30
CA SER A 339 12.50 11.89 19.02
C SER A 339 12.05 10.98 17.87
N ARG A 340 11.58 11.58 16.78
CA ARG A 340 11.15 10.86 15.57
C ARG A 340 12.22 9.90 15.06
N ALA A 341 13.49 10.33 15.03
CA ALA A 341 14.60 9.50 14.55
C ALA A 341 14.74 8.21 15.39
N LYS A 342 14.65 8.32 16.72
CA LYS A 342 14.70 7.16 17.63
C LYS A 342 13.54 6.20 17.40
N VAL A 343 12.31 6.73 17.31
CA VAL A 343 11.12 5.90 17.07
C VAL A 343 11.20 5.23 15.70
N THR A 344 11.59 5.96 14.64
CA THR A 344 11.74 5.40 13.29
C THR A 344 12.82 4.31 13.27
N LEU A 345 13.94 4.49 13.96
CA LEU A 345 14.99 3.48 14.05
C LEU A 345 14.49 2.21 14.73
N ILE A 346 13.84 2.33 15.89
CA ILE A 346 13.29 1.17 16.63
C ILE A 346 12.25 0.44 15.75
N THR A 347 11.37 1.17 15.10
CA THR A 347 10.36 0.62 14.18
C THR A 347 11.03 -0.10 13.01
N GLY A 348 12.11 0.46 12.47
CA GLY A 348 12.89 -0.14 11.39
C GLY A 348 13.59 -1.44 11.81
N LEU A 349 14.12 -1.49 13.03
CA LEU A 349 14.67 -2.72 13.59
C LEU A 349 13.57 -3.79 13.77
N ALA A 350 12.39 -3.40 14.26
CA ALA A 350 11.24 -4.30 14.33
C ALA A 350 10.81 -4.80 12.92
N ALA A 351 10.79 -3.94 11.92
CA ALA A 351 10.54 -4.32 10.54
C ALA A 351 11.60 -5.29 9.99
N SER A 352 12.87 -5.11 10.37
CA SER A 352 13.94 -6.03 10.00
C SER A 352 13.75 -7.42 10.61
N VAL A 353 13.22 -7.49 11.83
CA VAL A 353 12.85 -8.77 12.46
C VAL A 353 11.67 -9.43 11.74
N THR A 354 10.62 -8.67 11.38
CA THR A 354 9.50 -9.23 10.60
C THR A 354 9.94 -9.72 9.22
N ALA A 355 10.88 -9.03 8.60
CA ALA A 355 11.44 -9.40 7.28
C ALA A 355 12.21 -10.74 7.28
N ILE A 356 12.67 -11.24 8.42
CA ILE A 356 13.33 -12.57 8.53
C ILE A 356 12.37 -13.68 8.09
N PHE A 357 11.06 -13.49 8.31
CA PHE A 357 10.02 -14.48 8.03
C PHE A 357 9.55 -14.39 6.58
N PRO A 358 9.83 -15.36 5.72
CA PRO A 358 9.45 -15.33 4.31
C PRO A 358 7.95 -15.17 4.08
N VAL A 359 7.12 -15.66 4.97
CA VAL A 359 5.66 -15.55 4.88
C VAL A 359 5.20 -14.10 4.65
N VAL A 360 5.93 -13.11 5.16
CA VAL A 360 5.60 -11.68 5.03
C VAL A 360 5.57 -11.24 3.56
N ILE A 361 6.56 -11.68 2.78
CA ILE A 361 6.64 -11.37 1.35
C ILE A 361 5.88 -12.38 0.50
N MET A 362 5.91 -13.67 0.84
CA MET A 362 5.24 -14.72 0.07
C MET A 362 3.72 -14.64 0.11
N LYS A 363 3.16 -14.08 1.20
CA LYS A 363 1.71 -13.84 1.36
C LYS A 363 1.35 -12.35 1.24
N LEU A 364 2.19 -11.57 0.55
CA LEU A 364 2.06 -10.11 0.45
C LEU A 364 0.68 -9.67 -0.04
N MET A 365 0.12 -10.31 -1.08
CA MET A 365 -1.20 -9.95 -1.62
C MET A 365 -2.30 -10.11 -0.56
N GLY A 366 -2.31 -11.23 0.15
CA GLY A 366 -3.25 -11.48 1.25
C GLY A 366 -3.06 -10.52 2.42
N PHE A 367 -1.80 -10.20 2.75
CA PHE A 367 -1.49 -9.22 3.81
C PHE A 367 -2.02 -7.83 3.46
N VAL A 368 -1.81 -7.36 2.24
CA VAL A 368 -2.30 -6.05 1.78
C VAL A 368 -3.84 -6.00 1.79
N ALA A 369 -4.50 -7.09 1.36
CA ALA A 369 -5.95 -7.19 1.43
C ALA A 369 -6.47 -7.18 2.89
N MET A 370 -5.80 -7.89 3.80
CA MET A 370 -6.12 -7.88 5.24
C MET A 370 -5.92 -6.49 5.85
N TRP A 371 -4.83 -5.80 5.52
CA TRP A 371 -4.58 -4.43 5.98
C TRP A 371 -5.73 -3.49 5.57
N GLY A 372 -6.10 -3.56 4.29
CA GLY A 372 -7.26 -2.80 3.80
C GLY A 372 -8.55 -3.15 4.52
N MET A 373 -8.84 -4.45 4.69
CA MET A 373 -10.03 -4.93 5.42
C MET A 373 -10.14 -4.33 6.84
N ILE A 374 -9.00 -4.18 7.53
CA ILE A 374 -8.97 -3.66 8.90
C ILE A 374 -9.12 -2.13 8.94
N LEU A 375 -8.43 -1.38 8.04
CA LEU A 375 -8.36 0.08 8.16
C LEU A 375 -9.31 0.85 7.23
N MET A 376 -9.72 0.26 6.11
CA MET A 376 -10.62 0.92 5.15
C MET A 376 -11.96 1.36 5.76
N PRO A 377 -12.56 0.66 6.76
CA PRO A 377 -13.80 1.11 7.37
C PRO A 377 -13.72 2.49 8.05
N MET A 378 -12.53 2.91 8.47
CA MET A 378 -12.35 4.26 9.01
C MET A 378 -12.47 5.33 7.92
N GLY A 379 -12.12 5.01 6.68
CA GLY A 379 -12.44 5.86 5.53
C GLY A 379 -13.95 5.97 5.28
N ALA A 380 -14.71 4.89 5.51
CA ALA A 380 -16.17 4.94 5.45
C ALA A 380 -16.76 5.88 6.52
N VAL A 381 -16.20 5.85 7.73
CA VAL A 381 -16.58 6.79 8.81
C VAL A 381 -16.31 8.24 8.40
N ILE A 382 -15.11 8.53 7.83
CA ILE A 382 -14.76 9.87 7.33
C ILE A 382 -15.72 10.29 6.21
N PHE A 383 -15.98 9.41 5.25
CA PHE A 383 -16.92 9.68 4.15
C PHE A 383 -18.32 10.00 4.66
N ALA A 384 -18.83 9.20 5.58
CA ALA A 384 -20.15 9.39 6.14
C ALA A 384 -20.22 10.67 6.99
N ASP A 385 -19.22 10.94 7.84
CA ASP A 385 -19.14 12.16 8.64
C ASP A 385 -19.16 13.40 7.76
N TYR A 386 -18.37 13.38 6.67
CA TYR A 386 -18.22 14.56 5.83
C TYR A 386 -19.39 14.79 4.88
N TRP A 387 -19.90 13.74 4.21
CA TRP A 387 -20.90 13.89 3.15
C TRP A 387 -22.32 13.54 3.57
N LEU A 388 -22.50 12.56 4.46
CA LEU A 388 -23.84 12.04 4.78
C LEU A 388 -24.44 12.68 6.02
N LEU A 389 -23.68 12.84 7.11
CA LEU A 389 -24.23 13.39 8.35
C LEU A 389 -24.90 14.76 8.14
N PRO A 390 -24.30 15.73 7.40
CA PRO A 390 -24.96 17.01 7.14
C PRO A 390 -26.27 16.89 6.36
N ARG A 391 -26.35 15.92 5.42
CA ARG A 391 -27.58 15.70 4.64
C ARG A 391 -28.72 15.15 5.50
N PHE A 392 -28.39 14.53 6.62
CA PHE A 392 -29.37 14.03 7.60
C PHE A 392 -29.57 14.98 8.79
N GLY A 393 -29.11 16.23 8.69
CA GLY A 393 -29.21 17.22 9.76
C GLY A 393 -28.33 16.94 10.97
N MET A 394 -27.28 16.14 10.80
CA MET A 394 -26.32 15.80 11.85
C MET A 394 -25.02 16.59 11.67
N ARG A 395 -24.34 16.86 12.77
CA ARG A 395 -23.09 17.61 12.80
C ARG A 395 -21.90 16.74 12.46
N ARG A 396 -20.95 17.29 11.68
CA ARG A 396 -19.62 16.72 11.48
C ARG A 396 -18.75 16.96 12.70
N PHE A 397 -17.68 16.16 12.85
CA PHE A 397 -16.66 16.34 13.88
C PHE A 397 -17.19 16.37 15.31
N ILE A 398 -18.16 15.50 15.61
CA ILE A 398 -18.85 15.49 16.90
C ILE A 398 -17.90 15.36 18.09
N ALA A 399 -16.82 14.57 17.96
CA ALA A 399 -15.88 14.39 19.06
C ALA A 399 -15.12 15.68 19.42
N GLU A 400 -14.84 16.55 18.44
CA GLU A 400 -14.26 17.86 18.68
C GLU A 400 -15.25 18.78 19.40
N HIS A 401 -16.49 18.86 18.89
CA HIS A 401 -17.51 19.77 19.41
C HIS A 401 -17.88 19.47 20.87
N VAL A 402 -18.06 18.20 21.23
CA VAL A 402 -18.45 17.80 22.59
C VAL A 402 -17.28 17.25 23.40
N ARG A 403 -16.05 17.40 22.90
CA ARG A 403 -14.79 16.95 23.56
C ARG A 403 -14.83 15.49 23.97
N LEU A 404 -15.35 14.61 23.10
CA LEU A 404 -15.41 13.17 23.38
C LEU A 404 -14.00 12.57 23.37
N PRO A 405 -13.60 11.86 24.41
CA PRO A 405 -12.36 11.11 24.40
C PRO A 405 -12.42 9.91 23.43
N MET A 406 -13.63 9.40 23.17
CA MET A 406 -13.90 8.29 22.25
C MET A 406 -15.33 8.39 21.71
N ASN A 407 -15.48 8.43 20.40
CA ASN A 407 -16.75 8.31 19.70
C ASN A 407 -17.12 6.83 19.56
N TRP A 408 -18.02 6.34 20.40
CA TRP A 408 -18.44 4.94 20.39
C TRP A 408 -19.14 4.57 19.08
N ALA A 409 -19.85 5.49 18.42
CA ALA A 409 -20.52 5.21 17.15
C ALA A 409 -19.51 4.89 16.04
N ALA A 410 -18.38 5.64 15.97
CA ALA A 410 -17.29 5.38 15.05
C ALA A 410 -16.57 4.06 15.38
N GLY A 411 -16.30 3.81 16.67
CA GLY A 411 -15.66 2.58 17.11
C GLY A 411 -16.51 1.33 16.83
N THR A 412 -17.82 1.40 17.08
CA THR A 412 -18.76 0.30 16.77
C THR A 412 -18.87 0.08 15.27
N ALA A 413 -18.91 1.14 14.46
CA ALA A 413 -18.93 1.02 12.99
C ALA A 413 -17.67 0.34 12.46
N TRP A 414 -16.51 0.70 12.99
CA TRP A 414 -15.24 0.04 12.65
C TRP A 414 -15.25 -1.45 13.02
N LEU A 415 -15.57 -1.76 14.28
CA LEU A 415 -15.62 -3.14 14.76
C LEU A 415 -16.65 -3.98 14.00
N ALA A 416 -17.87 -3.48 13.80
CA ALA A 416 -18.92 -4.18 13.08
C ALA A 416 -18.52 -4.52 11.65
N SER A 417 -17.84 -3.60 10.96
CA SER A 417 -17.33 -3.83 9.63
C SER A 417 -16.25 -4.91 9.58
N VAL A 418 -15.31 -4.90 10.53
CA VAL A 418 -14.25 -5.94 10.63
C VAL A 418 -14.87 -7.29 10.96
N VAL A 419 -15.78 -7.34 11.93
CA VAL A 419 -16.50 -8.59 12.31
C VAL A 419 -17.30 -9.14 11.15
N PHE A 420 -17.97 -8.27 10.39
CA PHE A 420 -18.70 -8.66 9.18
C PHE A 420 -17.76 -9.25 8.12
N SER A 421 -16.60 -8.63 7.88
CA SER A 421 -15.57 -9.16 6.96
C SER A 421 -15.09 -10.55 7.41
N VAL A 422 -14.76 -10.70 8.68
CA VAL A 422 -14.34 -12.01 9.24
C VAL A 422 -15.46 -13.04 9.11
N GLY A 423 -16.70 -12.65 9.38
CA GLY A 423 -17.86 -13.53 9.19
C GLY A 423 -18.02 -14.00 7.74
N LEU A 424 -17.80 -13.12 6.76
CA LEU A 424 -17.79 -13.51 5.34
C LEU A 424 -16.65 -14.48 5.02
N LEU A 425 -15.45 -14.27 5.55
CA LEU A 425 -14.32 -15.18 5.35
C LEU A 425 -14.56 -16.55 5.99
N MET A 426 -15.19 -16.59 7.15
CA MET A 426 -15.58 -17.86 7.80
C MET A 426 -16.67 -18.61 7.02
N ALA A 427 -17.61 -17.87 6.42
CA ALA A 427 -18.71 -18.46 5.67
C ALA A 427 -18.33 -18.92 4.25
N PHE A 428 -17.47 -18.19 3.58
CA PHE A 428 -17.17 -18.39 2.13
C PHE A 428 -15.73 -18.80 1.84
N GLY A 429 -14.86 -18.82 2.84
CA GLY A 429 -13.46 -19.22 2.73
C GLY A 429 -12.48 -18.04 2.73
N ALA A 430 -11.27 -18.28 3.24
CA ALA A 430 -10.20 -17.27 3.35
C ALA A 430 -9.70 -16.75 2.00
N ASP A 431 -9.90 -17.50 0.92
CA ASP A 431 -9.59 -17.13 -0.46
C ASP A 431 -10.42 -15.93 -0.96
N LYS A 432 -11.53 -15.61 -0.28
CA LYS A 432 -12.39 -14.45 -0.59
C LYS A 432 -11.90 -13.12 -0.01
N ILE A 433 -10.71 -13.07 0.59
CA ILE A 433 -10.18 -11.88 1.27
C ILE A 433 -10.14 -10.63 0.36
N PHE A 434 -9.98 -10.79 -0.94
CA PHE A 434 -9.96 -9.68 -1.89
C PHE A 434 -11.33 -9.01 -2.08
N PHE A 435 -12.42 -9.69 -1.73
CA PHE A 435 -13.80 -9.23 -1.99
C PHE A 435 -14.50 -8.65 -0.77
N VAL A 436 -14.13 -9.08 0.45
CA VAL A 436 -14.90 -8.79 1.67
C VAL A 436 -14.84 -7.30 2.09
N SER A 437 -13.80 -6.58 1.71
CA SER A 437 -13.63 -5.18 2.07
C SER A 437 -14.72 -4.28 1.46
N PHE A 438 -15.15 -4.59 0.24
CA PHE A 438 -16.16 -3.77 -0.45
C PHE A 438 -17.52 -3.75 0.26
N PRO A 439 -18.21 -4.88 0.54
CA PRO A 439 -19.46 -4.87 1.29
C PRO A 439 -19.28 -4.35 2.71
N SER A 440 -18.14 -4.61 3.34
CA SER A 440 -17.86 -4.19 4.72
C SER A 440 -17.75 -2.67 4.87
N TRP A 441 -17.27 -1.98 3.83
CA TRP A 441 -17.25 -0.52 3.80
C TRP A 441 -18.66 0.08 3.93
N PHE A 442 -19.64 -0.50 3.25
CA PHE A 442 -21.04 -0.07 3.36
C PHE A 442 -21.62 -0.37 4.75
N VAL A 443 -21.25 -1.50 5.34
CA VAL A 443 -21.64 -1.81 6.74
C VAL A 443 -21.12 -0.72 7.66
N ALA A 444 -19.87 -0.29 7.52
CA ALA A 444 -19.32 0.80 8.34
C ALA A 444 -20.10 2.11 8.14
N VAL A 445 -20.42 2.48 6.89
CA VAL A 445 -21.24 3.68 6.59
C VAL A 445 -22.59 3.60 7.29
N LEU A 446 -23.33 2.50 7.07
CA LEU A 446 -24.69 2.34 7.61
C LEU A 446 -24.71 2.36 9.15
N VAL A 447 -23.81 1.60 9.77
CA VAL A 447 -23.71 1.54 11.24
C VAL A 447 -23.32 2.91 11.80
N TYR A 448 -22.33 3.60 11.18
CA TYR A 448 -21.89 4.91 11.66
C TYR A 448 -23.02 5.96 11.58
N VAL A 449 -23.72 6.05 10.44
CA VAL A 449 -24.83 7.01 10.27
C VAL A 449 -25.97 6.70 11.27
N ALA A 450 -26.35 5.44 11.41
CA ALA A 450 -27.44 5.03 12.34
C ALA A 450 -27.09 5.36 13.79
N LEU A 451 -25.88 4.98 14.24
CA LEU A 451 -25.45 5.19 15.63
C LEU A 451 -25.12 6.67 15.91
N SER A 452 -24.62 7.42 14.94
CA SER A 452 -24.36 8.86 15.08
C SER A 452 -25.66 9.64 15.34
N ARG A 453 -26.78 9.19 14.76
CA ARG A 453 -28.09 9.80 15.03
C ARG A 453 -28.50 9.62 16.50
N SER A 454 -28.29 8.44 17.07
CA SER A 454 -28.53 8.17 18.48
C SER A 454 -27.57 8.95 19.38
N LEU A 455 -26.27 8.93 19.04
CA LEU A 455 -25.26 9.67 19.79
C LEU A 455 -25.57 11.16 19.86
N GLN A 456 -25.86 11.81 18.72
CA GLN A 456 -26.06 13.25 18.67
C GLN A 456 -27.36 13.69 19.38
N ARG A 457 -28.39 12.85 19.40
CA ARG A 457 -29.61 13.11 20.17
C ARG A 457 -29.42 13.14 21.69
N SER A 458 -28.37 12.54 22.20
CA SER A 458 -28.04 12.56 23.62
C SER A 458 -27.38 13.88 24.09
N TYR A 459 -27.12 14.81 23.18
CA TYR A 459 -26.53 16.12 23.48
C TYR A 459 -27.55 17.25 23.28
N PRO A 460 -27.40 18.41 23.98
CA PRO A 460 -28.32 19.53 23.87
C PRO A 460 -28.46 20.05 22.43
N PRO A 461 -29.65 20.60 22.06
CA PRO A 461 -29.93 21.10 20.72
C PRO A 461 -28.96 22.20 20.23
N ASP A 462 -28.43 22.99 21.14
CA ASP A 462 -27.49 24.09 20.85
C ASP A 462 -26.18 23.58 20.22
N ILE A 463 -25.89 22.29 20.38
CA ILE A 463 -24.78 21.65 19.72
C ILE A 463 -25.14 21.21 18.29
N ASN A 464 -26.41 21.16 17.95
CA ASN A 464 -26.94 20.75 16.64
C ASN A 464 -27.27 21.93 15.70
N ALA A 465 -27.06 23.19 16.13
CA ALA A 465 -27.29 24.41 15.34
C ALA A 465 -26.06 24.84 14.50
#